data_df6fd6f5c9f5cdd5735c5223c609c09d
#
_entry.id   df6fd6f5c9f5cdd5735c5223c609c09d
#
_cell.length_a   1.000
_cell.length_b   1.000
_cell.length_c   1.000
_cell.angle_alpha   90.00
_cell.angle_beta   90.00
_cell.angle_gamma   90.00
#
_symmetry.space_group_name_H-M   'P 1'
#
loop_
_entity.id
_entity.type
_entity.pdbx_description
1 polymer ?
#
loop_
_entity_poly.entity_id
_entity_poly.type
_entity_poly.pdbx_seq_one_letter_code
_entity_poly.pdbx_strand_id
1 'polypeptide(L)'
;MSWNIEYAYRDVEKFILDLPPSLAAKYFRLTDLMLEFGSNLGMPHSRAMSDGLFELRIKGQEGIARVFYCTVVDKRIVMLHGFIKKSQKTPTKELKIARSRLLEVKK
;
A
#
# COMPACT_ATOMS: atom_id res chain seq x y z
N MET A 1 -19.53 -2.15 10.40
CA MET A 1 -19.18 -1.73 9.04
C MET A 1 -17.83 -2.31 8.65
N SER A 2 -17.75 -2.74 7.39
CA SER A 2 -16.54 -3.39 6.88
C SER A 2 -15.56 -2.38 6.32
N TRP A 3 -14.28 -2.74 6.34
CA TRP A 3 -13.25 -1.97 5.66
C TRP A 3 -13.35 -2.18 4.16
N ASN A 4 -13.00 -1.15 3.39
CA ASN A 4 -12.98 -1.21 1.92
C ASN A 4 -11.64 -0.72 1.40
N ILE A 5 -11.19 -1.31 0.29
CA ILE A 5 -9.95 -0.92 -0.36
C ILE A 5 -10.29 -0.25 -1.69
N GLU A 6 -9.69 0.91 -1.92
CA GLU A 6 -9.95 1.72 -3.10
C GLU A 6 -8.66 2.10 -3.81
N TYR A 7 -8.76 2.29 -5.12
CA TYR A 7 -7.65 2.72 -5.96
C TYR A 7 -8.05 4.04 -6.61
N ALA A 8 -7.48 5.14 -6.12
CA ALA A 8 -7.76 6.45 -6.68
C ALA A 8 -6.99 6.73 -7.97
N TYR A 9 -5.96 5.94 -8.24
CA TYR A 9 -5.06 6.15 -9.37
C TYR A 9 -4.92 4.87 -10.18
N ARG A 10 -5.09 4.97 -11.51
CA ARG A 10 -5.03 3.81 -12.39
C ARG A 10 -3.67 3.13 -12.40
N ASP A 11 -2.59 3.91 -12.27
CA ASP A 11 -1.25 3.34 -12.27
C ASP A 11 -1.02 2.43 -11.06
N VAL A 12 -1.66 2.69 -9.94
CA VAL A 12 -1.57 1.83 -8.76
C VAL A 12 -2.27 0.50 -9.02
N GLU A 13 -3.48 0.56 -9.53
CA GLU A 13 -4.24 -0.65 -9.87
C GLU A 13 -3.47 -1.50 -10.88
N LYS A 14 -2.93 -0.86 -11.91
CA LYS A 14 -2.13 -1.56 -12.90
C LYS A 14 -0.89 -2.19 -12.29
N PHE A 15 -0.23 -1.46 -11.39
CA PHE A 15 0.93 -1.99 -10.67
C PHE A 15 0.60 -3.29 -9.95
N ILE A 16 -0.53 -3.32 -9.25
CA ILE A 16 -0.97 -4.50 -8.51
C ILE A 16 -1.27 -5.65 -9.46
N LEU A 17 -1.97 -5.37 -10.56
CA LEU A 17 -2.32 -6.41 -11.54
C LEU A 17 -1.10 -6.99 -12.23
N ASP A 18 -0.03 -6.21 -12.35
CA ASP A 18 1.21 -6.64 -13.01
C ASP A 18 2.23 -7.25 -12.04
N LEU A 19 1.90 -7.40 -10.76
CA LEU A 19 2.84 -8.00 -9.81
C LEU A 19 3.18 -9.45 -10.18
N PRO A 20 4.45 -9.86 -9.98
CA PRO A 20 4.80 -11.28 -10.09
C PRO A 20 3.93 -12.14 -9.17
N PRO A 21 3.65 -13.40 -9.55
CA PRO A 21 2.70 -14.24 -8.81
C PRO A 21 2.91 -14.32 -7.30
N SER A 22 4.16 -14.47 -6.82
CA SER A 22 4.40 -14.57 -5.38
C SER A 22 4.09 -13.27 -4.65
N LEU A 23 4.36 -12.14 -5.30
CA LEU A 23 4.07 -10.82 -4.72
C LEU A 23 2.58 -10.52 -4.78
N ALA A 24 1.92 -10.88 -5.87
CA ALA A 24 0.48 -10.70 -5.99
C ALA A 24 -0.27 -11.51 -4.92
N ALA A 25 0.12 -12.76 -4.74
CA ALA A 25 -0.49 -13.61 -3.71
C ALA A 25 -0.34 -13.00 -2.33
N LYS A 26 0.86 -12.50 -2.01
CA LYS A 26 1.11 -11.86 -0.73
C LYS A 26 0.30 -10.59 -0.56
N TYR A 27 0.22 -9.78 -1.61
CA TYR A 27 -0.57 -8.55 -1.56
C TYR A 27 -2.04 -8.86 -1.23
N PHE A 28 -2.66 -9.80 -1.94
CA PHE A 28 -4.06 -10.12 -1.71
C PHE A 28 -4.29 -10.75 -0.34
N ARG A 29 -3.33 -11.53 0.14
CA ARG A 29 -3.41 -12.08 1.50
C ARG A 29 -3.41 -10.97 2.55
N LEU A 30 -2.52 -9.99 2.40
CA LEU A 30 -2.43 -8.87 3.34
C LEU A 30 -3.67 -7.98 3.26
N THR A 31 -4.18 -7.71 2.06
CA THR A 31 -5.38 -6.89 1.92
C THR A 31 -6.61 -7.61 2.48
N ASP A 32 -6.69 -8.94 2.37
CA ASP A 32 -7.75 -9.69 3.01
C ASP A 32 -7.71 -9.50 4.53
N LEU A 33 -6.51 -9.50 5.12
CA LEU A 33 -6.35 -9.23 6.55
C LEU A 33 -6.77 -7.81 6.91
N MET A 34 -6.47 -6.85 6.05
CA MET A 34 -6.86 -5.46 6.26
C MET A 34 -8.38 -5.29 6.21
N LEU A 35 -9.06 -6.00 5.32
CA LEU A 35 -10.52 -5.96 5.24
C LEU A 35 -11.15 -6.48 6.52
N GLU A 36 -10.51 -7.43 7.17
CA GLU A 36 -11.04 -8.03 8.39
C GLU A 36 -10.62 -7.27 9.66
N PHE A 37 -9.34 -6.93 9.77
CA PHE A 37 -8.76 -6.39 11.00
C PHE A 37 -8.44 -4.90 10.96
N GLY A 38 -8.57 -4.26 9.81
CA GLY A 38 -8.30 -2.84 9.69
C GLY A 38 -6.98 -2.52 9.02
N SER A 39 -6.75 -1.22 8.83
CA SER A 39 -5.66 -0.72 8.00
C SER A 39 -4.27 -0.94 8.58
N ASN A 40 -4.12 -0.96 9.90
CA ASN A 40 -2.81 -1.07 10.52
C ASN A 40 -2.57 -2.49 11.00
N LEU A 41 -1.92 -3.28 10.16
CA LEU A 41 -1.59 -4.67 10.50
C LEU A 41 -0.36 -4.78 11.41
N GLY A 42 0.46 -3.71 11.47
CA GLY A 42 1.69 -3.72 12.23
C GLY A 42 2.83 -4.47 11.54
N MET A 43 4.03 -4.28 12.05
CA MET A 43 5.21 -4.97 11.51
C MET A 43 5.07 -6.48 11.66
N PRO A 44 5.58 -7.26 10.72
CA PRO A 44 6.34 -6.87 9.54
C PRO A 44 5.49 -6.51 8.31
N HIS A 45 4.17 -6.53 8.42
CA HIS A 45 3.27 -6.39 7.28
C HIS A 45 3.03 -4.95 6.87
N SER A 46 2.83 -4.07 7.84
CA SER A 46 2.61 -2.65 7.54
C SER A 46 3.36 -1.77 8.53
N ARG A 47 3.66 -0.55 8.10
CA ARG A 47 4.44 0.39 8.88
C ARG A 47 3.88 1.80 8.71
N ALA A 48 3.70 2.50 9.84
CA ALA A 48 3.31 3.90 9.81
C ALA A 48 4.50 4.76 9.38
N MET A 49 4.26 5.67 8.42
CA MET A 49 5.31 6.51 7.84
C MET A 49 5.20 7.97 8.28
N SER A 50 4.31 8.27 9.21
CA SER A 50 3.97 9.61 9.70
C SER A 50 2.91 10.31 8.85
N ASP A 51 2.22 11.28 9.48
CA ASP A 51 1.19 12.13 8.85
C ASP A 51 0.07 11.35 8.17
N GLY A 52 -0.23 10.16 8.67
CA GLY A 52 -1.33 9.34 8.13
C GLY A 52 -0.97 8.49 6.94
N LEU A 53 0.29 8.46 6.55
CA LEU A 53 0.76 7.59 5.47
C LEU A 53 1.24 6.26 6.06
N PHE A 54 0.87 5.17 5.39
CA PHE A 54 1.30 3.81 5.75
C PHE A 54 1.98 3.14 4.58
N GLU A 55 2.86 2.20 4.88
CA GLU A 55 3.57 1.40 3.89
C GLU A 55 3.19 -0.06 4.09
N LEU A 56 2.64 -0.69 3.04
CA LEU A 56 2.38 -2.13 3.03
C LEU A 56 3.64 -2.83 2.50
N ARG A 57 4.12 -3.80 3.24
CA ARG A 57 5.39 -4.48 2.97
C ARG A 57 5.11 -5.86 2.38
N ILE A 58 5.45 -6.03 1.12
CA ILE A 58 5.16 -7.25 0.37
C ILE A 58 6.48 -7.93 0.04
N LYS A 59 6.69 -9.13 0.57
CA LYS A 59 7.90 -9.89 0.32
C LYS A 59 7.51 -11.28 -0.18
N GLY A 60 8.14 -11.69 -1.26
CA GLY A 60 7.91 -13.00 -1.85
C GLY A 60 9.17 -13.53 -2.50
N GLN A 61 9.05 -14.71 -3.10
CA GLN A 61 10.14 -15.37 -3.78
C GLN A 61 10.72 -14.52 -4.91
N GLU A 62 9.87 -13.75 -5.57
CA GLU A 62 10.24 -12.98 -6.76
C GLU A 62 10.68 -11.56 -6.45
N GLY A 63 10.78 -11.19 -5.18
CA GLY A 63 11.29 -9.89 -4.82
C GLY A 63 10.55 -9.21 -3.68
N ILE A 64 10.66 -7.90 -3.64
CA ILE A 64 10.05 -7.07 -2.60
C ILE A 64 9.31 -5.92 -3.27
N ALA A 65 8.06 -5.72 -2.86
CA ALA A 65 7.28 -4.58 -3.31
C ALA A 65 6.80 -3.79 -2.09
N ARG A 66 6.52 -2.51 -2.31
CA ARG A 66 5.92 -1.63 -1.30
C ARG A 66 4.72 -0.94 -1.90
N VAL A 67 3.66 -0.82 -1.12
CA VAL A 67 2.48 -0.05 -1.52
C VAL A 67 2.16 0.92 -0.41
N PHE A 68 2.14 2.21 -0.74
CA PHE A 68 1.76 3.26 0.21
C PHE A 68 0.25 3.42 0.21
N TYR A 69 -0.32 3.61 1.39
CA TYR A 69 -1.76 3.80 1.52
C TYR A 69 -2.11 4.71 2.69
N CYS A 70 -3.35 5.15 2.72
CA CYS A 70 -3.89 5.92 3.82
C CYS A 70 -5.31 5.47 4.10
N THR A 71 -5.88 5.97 5.19
CA THR A 71 -7.30 5.75 5.49
C THR A 71 -8.03 7.07 5.39
N VAL A 72 -9.27 6.99 4.94
CA VAL A 72 -10.18 8.14 4.94
C VAL A 72 -11.46 7.72 5.67
N VAL A 73 -12.39 8.64 5.81
CA VAL A 73 -13.63 8.39 6.57
C VAL A 73 -14.35 7.13 6.08
N ASP A 74 -15.17 6.54 6.95
CA ASP A 74 -15.98 5.36 6.65
C ASP A 74 -15.18 4.10 6.35
N LYS A 75 -14.05 3.94 7.03
CA LYS A 75 -13.19 2.74 6.93
C LYS A 75 -12.74 2.45 5.50
N ARG A 76 -12.37 3.48 4.78
CA ARG A 76 -11.87 3.36 3.41
C ARG A 76 -10.35 3.41 3.43
N ILE A 77 -9.73 2.42 2.83
CA ILE A 77 -8.28 2.33 2.66
C ILE A 77 -7.98 2.67 1.21
N VAL A 78 -7.21 3.73 0.98
CA VAL A 78 -6.90 4.18 -0.37
C VAL A 78 -5.44 3.88 -0.69
N MET A 79 -5.23 3.06 -1.71
CA MET A 79 -3.88 2.74 -2.19
C MET A 79 -3.37 3.91 -3.04
N LEU A 80 -2.22 4.46 -2.66
CA LEU A 80 -1.71 5.70 -3.24
C LEU A 80 -0.60 5.50 -4.27
N HIS A 81 0.30 4.54 -4.04
CA HIS A 81 1.45 4.36 -4.91
C HIS A 81 2.14 3.03 -4.60
N GLY A 82 2.64 2.37 -5.63
CA GLY A 82 3.36 1.12 -5.45
C GLY A 82 4.64 1.11 -6.26
N PHE A 83 5.64 0.36 -5.80
CA PHE A 83 6.89 0.21 -6.53
C PHE A 83 7.59 -1.09 -6.13
N ILE A 84 8.46 -1.57 -7.01
CA ILE A 84 9.32 -2.72 -6.72
C ILE A 84 10.57 -2.19 -6.03
N LYS A 85 10.89 -2.75 -4.88
CA LYS A 85 12.01 -2.29 -4.08
C LYS A 85 13.30 -2.97 -4.53
N LYS A 86 14.30 -2.17 -4.90
CA LYS A 86 15.59 -2.66 -5.39
C LYS A 86 16.76 -2.33 -4.47
N SER A 87 16.51 -1.62 -3.38
CA SER A 87 17.55 -1.21 -2.44
C SER A 87 17.03 -1.30 -1.02
N GLN A 88 17.93 -1.15 -0.04
CA GLN A 88 17.57 -1.22 1.37
C GLN A 88 16.67 -0.07 1.80
N LYS A 89 16.83 1.08 1.22
CA LYS A 89 16.06 2.27 1.59
C LYS A 89 14.89 2.49 0.64
N THR A 90 13.79 3.05 1.16
CA THR A 90 12.69 3.52 0.33
C THR A 90 13.18 4.73 -0.47
N PRO A 91 13.13 4.66 -1.81
CA PRO A 91 13.59 5.81 -2.61
C PRO A 91 12.77 7.06 -2.33
N THR A 92 13.46 8.18 -2.21
CA THR A 92 12.84 9.48 -1.95
C THR A 92 11.78 9.82 -3.00
N LYS A 93 12.05 9.47 -4.27
CA LYS A 93 11.13 9.70 -5.37
C LYS A 93 9.78 9.04 -5.13
N GLU A 94 9.79 7.79 -4.72
CA GLU A 94 8.56 7.03 -4.49
C GLU A 94 7.79 7.60 -3.31
N LEU A 95 8.50 7.97 -2.25
CA LEU A 95 7.87 8.57 -1.07
C LEU A 95 7.23 9.91 -1.39
N LYS A 96 7.87 10.73 -2.23
CA LYS A 96 7.31 12.02 -2.65
C LYS A 96 6.00 11.86 -3.41
N ILE A 97 5.94 10.87 -4.31
CA ILE A 97 4.71 10.59 -5.05
C ILE A 97 3.60 10.23 -4.07
N ALA A 98 3.89 9.33 -3.13
CA ALA A 98 2.90 8.91 -2.15
C ALA A 98 2.40 10.07 -1.30
N ARG A 99 3.30 10.94 -0.85
CA ARG A 99 2.91 12.09 -0.02
C ARG A 99 2.08 13.10 -0.79
N SER A 100 2.41 13.33 -2.06
CA SER A 100 1.64 14.22 -2.91
C SER A 100 0.21 13.71 -3.08
N ARG A 101 0.08 12.41 -3.34
CA ARG A 101 -1.23 11.78 -3.51
C ARG A 101 -2.03 11.73 -2.22
N LEU A 102 -1.35 11.57 -1.09
CA LEU A 102 -2.00 11.64 0.22
C LEU A 102 -2.69 12.98 0.42
N LEU A 103 -2.02 14.08 0.07
CA LEU A 103 -2.61 15.41 0.17
C LEU A 103 -3.83 15.54 -0.73
N GLU A 104 -3.78 15.02 -1.96
CA GLU A 104 -4.90 15.06 -2.88
C GLU A 104 -6.12 14.31 -2.33
N VAL A 105 -5.89 13.11 -1.80
CA VAL A 105 -6.96 12.23 -1.33
C VAL A 105 -7.63 12.79 -0.08
N LYS A 106 -6.86 13.46 0.77
CA LYS A 106 -7.38 13.99 2.06
C LYS A 106 -7.91 15.41 1.98
N LYS A 107 -7.98 15.98 0.83
CA LYS A 107 -8.59 17.31 0.67
C LYS A 107 -10.07 17.31 0.99
#